data_d22090362cc4ab43a1dd3df529455d73
#
_entry.id   d22090362cc4ab43a1dd3df529455d73
#
_cell.length_a   1.000
_cell.length_b   1.000
_cell.length_c   1.000
_cell.angle_alpha   90.00
_cell.angle_beta   90.00
_cell.angle_gamma   90.00
#
_symmetry.space_group_name_H-M   'P 1'
#
loop_
_entity.id
_entity.type
_entity.pdbx_description
1 polymer ?
#
loop_
_entity_poly.entity_id
_entity_poly.type
_entity_poly.pdbx_seq_one_letter_code
_entity_poly.pdbx_strand_id
1 'polypeptide(L)'
;QSEENYIITVLDPGDAPDIVKGDIIYVSDDAVEITSATDTASGLTSGSISLQLPSNYFGTIPTNGTFPKLKLTSTLEVTNAKPRLKTAVKNKRIVVASAGDRIVPFRGVDYDTDVVETLSYSDAFKIRYVYEGTSSQAPNVDSAGNLISGTDVTSRYSFDNGQRDTLYDVSRIVLKPGFEPASGQLLIAFDYFEHSQGDFVTID
;
A
#
# COMPACT_ATOMS: atom_id res chain seq x y z
N GLN A 1 3.04 -27.45 -14.92
CA GLN A 1 3.10 -27.00 -13.52
C GLN A 1 2.84 -28.21 -12.64
N SER A 2 3.49 -28.27 -11.48
CA SER A 2 3.48 -29.42 -10.59
C SER A 2 2.49 -29.18 -9.44
N GLU A 3 1.90 -30.28 -8.94
CA GLU A 3 1.04 -30.28 -7.75
C GLU A 3 1.70 -29.64 -6.53
N GLU A 4 3.04 -29.64 -6.46
CA GLU A 4 3.83 -29.02 -5.40
C GLU A 4 3.70 -27.49 -5.35
N ASN A 5 3.18 -26.88 -6.41
CA ASN A 5 3.02 -25.45 -6.51
C ASN A 5 1.71 -24.92 -5.92
N TYR A 6 0.83 -25.80 -5.45
CA TYR A 6 -0.50 -25.44 -4.98
C TYR A 6 -0.83 -26.06 -3.63
N ILE A 7 -1.35 -25.27 -2.72
CA ILE A 7 -1.92 -25.74 -1.45
C ILE A 7 -3.33 -25.17 -1.34
N ILE A 8 -4.32 -26.04 -1.21
CA ILE A 8 -5.70 -25.64 -0.98
C ILE A 8 -6.08 -26.00 0.45
N THR A 9 -6.53 -25.02 1.21
CA THR A 9 -6.93 -25.19 2.60
C THR A 9 -8.40 -24.82 2.75
N VAL A 10 -9.16 -25.62 3.49
CA VAL A 10 -10.56 -25.34 3.82
C VAL A 10 -10.61 -24.26 4.90
N LEU A 11 -11.19 -23.08 4.58
CA LEU A 11 -11.42 -22.02 5.55
C LEU A 11 -12.75 -22.18 6.29
N ASP A 12 -13.77 -22.66 5.58
CA ASP A 12 -15.11 -22.89 6.09
C ASP A 12 -15.70 -24.06 5.29
N PRO A 13 -16.09 -25.16 5.92
CA PRO A 13 -16.63 -26.31 5.20
C PRO A 13 -18.04 -26.05 4.65
N GLY A 14 -18.75 -25.00 5.10
CA GLY A 14 -20.16 -24.84 4.78
C GLY A 14 -20.99 -26.06 5.21
N ASP A 15 -21.84 -26.55 4.29
CA ASP A 15 -22.65 -27.75 4.53
C ASP A 15 -22.03 -29.02 3.90
N ALA A 16 -20.74 -29.01 3.58
CA ALA A 16 -20.01 -30.16 3.06
C ALA A 16 -19.69 -31.14 4.19
N PRO A 17 -20.22 -32.41 4.14
CA PRO A 17 -20.12 -33.33 5.27
C PRO A 17 -18.73 -34.00 5.41
N ASP A 18 -17.97 -34.08 4.31
CA ASP A 18 -16.77 -34.88 4.23
C ASP A 18 -15.46 -34.09 4.46
N ILE A 19 -15.55 -32.80 4.76
CA ILE A 19 -14.42 -31.92 5.02
C ILE A 19 -14.61 -31.10 6.29
N VAL A 20 -13.51 -30.71 6.93
CA VAL A 20 -13.51 -29.83 8.09
C VAL A 20 -12.60 -28.62 7.88
N LYS A 21 -12.78 -27.59 8.68
CA LYS A 21 -11.94 -26.42 8.66
C LYS A 21 -10.48 -26.79 8.95
N GLY A 22 -9.58 -26.36 8.10
CA GLY A 22 -8.14 -26.62 8.18
C GLY A 22 -7.67 -27.79 7.34
N ASP A 23 -8.57 -28.57 6.76
CA ASP A 23 -8.19 -29.66 5.86
C ASP A 23 -7.40 -29.12 4.67
N ILE A 24 -6.41 -29.90 4.25
CA ILE A 24 -5.65 -29.64 3.03
C ILE A 24 -6.20 -30.56 1.94
N ILE A 25 -6.66 -29.91 0.87
CA ILE A 25 -7.18 -30.64 -0.30
C ILE A 25 -6.00 -30.95 -1.22
N TYR A 26 -5.79 -32.22 -1.47
CA TYR A 26 -4.81 -32.69 -2.45
C TYR A 26 -5.38 -32.56 -3.86
N VAL A 27 -4.60 -31.98 -4.75
CA VAL A 27 -4.97 -31.79 -6.15
C VAL A 27 -3.87 -32.41 -6.99
N SER A 28 -4.23 -33.40 -7.81
CA SER A 28 -3.26 -34.00 -8.75
C SER A 28 -2.94 -33.06 -9.90
N ASP A 29 -1.78 -33.26 -10.54
CA ASP A 29 -1.35 -32.43 -11.67
C ASP A 29 -2.37 -32.34 -12.80
N ASP A 30 -3.08 -33.45 -13.07
CA ASP A 30 -4.10 -33.56 -14.12
C ASP A 30 -5.39 -32.78 -13.78
N ALA A 31 -5.54 -32.39 -12.53
CA ALA A 31 -6.73 -31.65 -12.06
C ALA A 31 -6.56 -30.11 -12.09
N VAL A 32 -5.39 -29.62 -12.48
CA VAL A 32 -5.08 -28.19 -12.55
C VAL A 32 -4.98 -27.75 -14.00
N GLU A 33 -5.93 -26.95 -14.45
CA GLU A 33 -5.87 -26.34 -15.76
C GLU A 33 -5.63 -24.83 -15.61
N ILE A 34 -4.61 -24.32 -16.32
CA ILE A 34 -4.33 -22.90 -16.39
C ILE A 34 -4.61 -22.41 -17.79
N THR A 35 -5.56 -21.51 -17.88
CA THR A 35 -5.91 -20.85 -19.12
C THR A 35 -5.45 -19.39 -19.06
N SER A 36 -4.63 -18.96 -20.02
CA SER A 36 -4.26 -17.57 -20.19
C SER A 36 -4.93 -17.00 -21.43
N ALA A 37 -5.52 -15.82 -21.30
CA ALA A 37 -6.06 -15.06 -22.42
C ALA A 37 -5.42 -13.68 -22.42
N THR A 38 -4.88 -13.26 -23.58
CA THR A 38 -4.37 -11.90 -23.76
C THR A 38 -5.47 -11.06 -24.39
N ASP A 39 -5.89 -10.01 -23.72
CA ASP A 39 -6.75 -9.01 -24.32
C ASP A 39 -5.94 -8.20 -25.34
N THR A 40 -6.30 -8.35 -26.61
CA THR A 40 -5.60 -7.69 -27.72
C THR A 40 -5.77 -6.18 -27.73
N ALA A 41 -6.78 -5.64 -27.06
CA ALA A 41 -7.04 -4.21 -27.00
C ALA A 41 -6.21 -3.49 -25.95
N SER A 42 -6.00 -4.14 -24.79
CA SER A 42 -5.24 -3.55 -23.67
C SER A 42 -3.83 -4.11 -23.55
N GLY A 43 -3.50 -5.21 -24.21
CA GLY A 43 -2.23 -5.94 -24.05
C GLY A 43 -2.09 -6.64 -22.71
N LEU A 44 -3.15 -6.64 -21.89
CA LEU A 44 -3.16 -7.30 -20.58
C LEU A 44 -3.45 -8.79 -20.73
N THR A 45 -2.66 -9.62 -20.08
CA THR A 45 -2.88 -11.05 -20.00
C THR A 45 -3.67 -11.35 -18.73
N SER A 46 -4.86 -11.90 -18.89
CA SER A 46 -5.63 -12.47 -17.79
C SER A 46 -5.42 -13.97 -17.75
N GLY A 47 -5.28 -14.51 -16.55
CA GLY A 47 -5.18 -15.96 -16.33
C GLY A 47 -6.32 -16.45 -15.45
N SER A 48 -6.82 -17.64 -15.73
CA SER A 48 -7.70 -18.37 -14.83
C SER A 48 -7.08 -19.72 -14.45
N ILE A 49 -7.26 -20.10 -13.20
CA ILE A 49 -6.89 -21.43 -12.70
C ILE A 49 -8.18 -22.19 -12.49
N SER A 50 -8.36 -23.28 -13.21
CA SER A 50 -9.47 -24.20 -13.02
C SER A 50 -8.96 -25.40 -12.24
N LEU A 51 -9.64 -25.72 -11.15
CA LEU A 51 -9.33 -26.88 -10.32
C LEU A 51 -10.46 -27.91 -10.48
N GLN A 52 -10.13 -29.08 -10.96
CA GLN A 52 -11.05 -30.20 -11.05
C GLN A 52 -10.83 -31.14 -9.86
N LEU A 53 -11.78 -31.16 -8.96
CA LEU A 53 -11.77 -32.09 -7.85
C LEU A 53 -12.54 -33.35 -8.23
N PRO A 54 -12.20 -34.51 -7.63
CA PRO A 54 -12.98 -35.73 -7.83
C PRO A 54 -14.46 -35.50 -7.54
N SER A 55 -15.34 -36.17 -8.30
CA SER A 55 -16.78 -36.08 -8.05
C SER A 55 -17.09 -36.49 -6.61
N ASN A 56 -17.92 -35.72 -5.94
CA ASN A 56 -18.31 -35.90 -4.53
C ASN A 56 -17.16 -35.68 -3.51
N TYR A 57 -16.09 -35.01 -3.87
CA TYR A 57 -14.98 -34.71 -2.92
C TYR A 57 -15.49 -34.04 -1.63
N PHE A 58 -16.49 -33.20 -1.73
CA PHE A 58 -17.10 -32.50 -0.58
C PHE A 58 -18.29 -33.23 0.02
N GLY A 59 -18.60 -34.46 -0.45
CA GLY A 59 -19.83 -35.14 -0.14
C GLY A 59 -21.03 -34.52 -0.85
N THR A 60 -22.25 -34.90 -0.39
CA THR A 60 -23.47 -34.37 -0.97
C THR A 60 -23.89 -33.09 -0.26
N ILE A 61 -23.65 -31.94 -0.91
CA ILE A 61 -24.12 -30.65 -0.41
C ILE A 61 -25.62 -30.51 -0.73
N PRO A 62 -26.47 -30.14 0.24
CA PRO A 62 -27.92 -29.92 -0.01
C PRO A 62 -28.15 -28.87 -1.11
N THR A 63 -29.27 -28.98 -1.84
CA THR A 63 -29.59 -28.08 -2.97
C THR A 63 -29.59 -26.58 -2.59
N ASN A 64 -29.90 -26.26 -1.33
CA ASN A 64 -29.86 -24.91 -0.78
C ASN A 64 -28.72 -24.72 0.21
N GLY A 65 -27.74 -25.63 0.20
CA GLY A 65 -26.62 -25.62 1.14
C GLY A 65 -25.54 -24.60 0.77
N THR A 66 -24.75 -24.26 1.77
CA THR A 66 -23.59 -23.35 1.61
C THR A 66 -22.38 -24.14 1.11
N PHE A 67 -21.80 -23.67 0.01
CA PHE A 67 -20.57 -24.26 -0.51
C PHE A 67 -19.34 -23.95 0.36
N PRO A 68 -18.32 -24.81 0.37
CA PRO A 68 -17.09 -24.55 1.10
C PRO A 68 -16.38 -23.30 0.63
N LYS A 69 -15.74 -22.57 1.58
CA LYS A 69 -14.79 -21.51 1.28
C LYS A 69 -13.37 -22.06 1.35
N LEU A 70 -12.66 -21.93 0.27
CA LEU A 70 -11.30 -22.45 0.12
C LEU A 70 -10.30 -21.31 0.01
N LYS A 71 -9.08 -21.53 0.52
CA LYS A 71 -7.91 -20.71 0.31
C LYS A 71 -6.94 -21.44 -0.60
N LEU A 72 -6.68 -20.88 -1.77
CA LEU A 72 -5.61 -21.33 -2.65
C LEU A 72 -4.34 -20.56 -2.34
N THR A 73 -3.27 -21.27 -2.04
CA THR A 73 -1.92 -20.72 -1.96
C THR A 73 -1.11 -21.33 -3.09
N SER A 74 -0.51 -20.53 -3.95
CA SER A 74 0.26 -20.99 -5.09
C SER A 74 1.63 -20.34 -5.14
N THR A 75 2.64 -21.12 -5.57
CA THR A 75 3.96 -20.61 -5.92
C THR A 75 3.95 -20.26 -7.41
N LEU A 76 4.25 -19.00 -7.73
CA LEU A 76 4.29 -18.53 -9.10
C LEU A 76 5.74 -18.22 -9.49
N GLU A 77 6.15 -18.66 -10.68
CA GLU A 77 7.36 -18.19 -11.32
C GLU A 77 7.02 -16.96 -12.17
N VAL A 78 7.62 -15.83 -11.84
CA VAL A 78 7.47 -14.61 -12.63
C VAL A 78 8.67 -14.49 -13.56
N THR A 79 8.45 -14.72 -14.85
CA THR A 79 9.47 -14.52 -15.87
C THR A 79 9.57 -13.05 -16.25
N ASN A 80 10.80 -12.55 -16.46
CA ASN A 80 11.08 -11.14 -16.77
C ASN A 80 10.63 -10.16 -15.67
N ALA A 81 10.63 -10.59 -14.42
CA ALA A 81 10.38 -9.71 -13.29
C ALA A 81 11.35 -8.52 -13.30
N LYS A 82 10.81 -7.31 -13.14
CA LYS A 82 11.61 -6.08 -13.12
C LYS A 82 11.75 -5.56 -11.71
N PRO A 83 12.95 -5.12 -11.30
CA PRO A 83 13.13 -4.50 -10.00
C PRO A 83 12.37 -3.16 -9.94
N ARG A 84 11.81 -2.88 -8.78
CA ARG A 84 11.26 -1.57 -8.46
C ARG A 84 12.39 -0.70 -7.95
N LEU A 85 12.80 0.28 -8.76
CA LEU A 85 13.86 1.21 -8.40
C LEU A 85 13.32 2.28 -7.46
N LYS A 86 14.16 2.71 -6.52
CA LYS A 86 13.92 3.83 -5.64
C LYS A 86 14.74 5.02 -6.12
N THR A 87 14.09 6.16 -6.35
CA THR A 87 14.75 7.41 -6.70
C THR A 87 14.55 8.41 -5.57
N ALA A 88 15.67 8.97 -5.06
CA ALA A 88 15.59 9.96 -4.01
C ALA A 88 15.12 11.32 -4.56
N VAL A 89 13.97 11.77 -4.11
CA VAL A 89 13.43 13.11 -4.37
C VAL A 89 13.72 13.98 -3.15
N LYS A 90 14.40 15.11 -3.38
CA LYS A 90 14.82 16.01 -2.31
C LYS A 90 13.99 17.28 -2.28
N ASN A 91 13.75 17.78 -1.08
CA ASN A 91 13.05 19.06 -0.86
C ASN A 91 11.64 19.11 -1.44
N LYS A 92 10.90 18.01 -1.36
CA LYS A 92 9.47 18.02 -1.67
C LYS A 92 8.74 18.85 -0.62
N ARG A 93 7.86 19.74 -1.06
CA ARG A 93 7.11 20.66 -0.21
C ARG A 93 5.62 20.46 -0.41
N ILE A 94 4.89 20.26 0.70
CA ILE A 94 3.43 20.10 0.66
C ILE A 94 2.76 21.02 1.68
N VAL A 95 1.57 21.47 1.36
CA VAL A 95 0.70 22.18 2.28
C VAL A 95 -0.38 21.24 2.79
N VAL A 96 -0.49 21.15 4.11
CA VAL A 96 -1.48 20.34 4.80
C VAL A 96 -2.33 21.22 5.71
N ALA A 97 -3.64 21.07 5.66
CA ALA A 97 -4.53 21.68 6.64
C ALA A 97 -4.43 20.90 7.97
N SER A 98 -3.92 21.56 9.00
CA SER A 98 -3.70 20.89 10.30
C SER A 98 -4.87 21.03 11.21
N ALA A 99 -5.97 21.11 11.05
CA ALA A 99 -7.21 21.22 11.86
C ALA A 99 -7.07 20.91 13.39
N GLY A 100 -5.90 21.15 13.98
CA GLY A 100 -5.59 20.82 15.37
C GLY A 100 -5.15 19.37 15.60
N ASP A 101 -4.78 18.66 14.56
CA ASP A 101 -4.39 17.26 14.65
C ASP A 101 -3.01 17.08 15.31
N ARG A 102 -2.91 16.08 16.17
CA ARG A 102 -1.64 15.67 16.79
C ARG A 102 -0.80 14.78 15.89
N ILE A 103 -1.41 14.15 14.89
CA ILE A 103 -0.77 13.29 13.89
C ILE A 103 -1.14 13.86 12.53
N VAL A 104 -0.13 14.33 11.79
CA VAL A 104 -0.33 14.95 10.49
C VAL A 104 0.33 14.06 9.43
N PRO A 105 -0.45 13.33 8.63
CA PRO A 105 0.07 12.53 7.54
C PRO A 105 0.62 13.43 6.41
N PHE A 106 1.61 12.95 5.67
CA PHE A 106 2.12 13.62 4.47
C PHE A 106 1.12 13.45 3.33
N ARG A 107 -0.01 14.07 3.52
CA ARG A 107 -1.11 14.12 2.57
C ARG A 107 -1.53 15.57 2.40
N GLY A 108 -1.17 16.14 1.28
CA GLY A 108 -1.37 17.58 1.05
C GLY A 108 -1.24 17.98 -0.40
N VAL A 109 -1.45 19.25 -0.64
CA VAL A 109 -1.28 19.90 -1.96
C VAL A 109 0.19 20.25 -2.15
N ASP A 110 0.70 20.04 -3.36
CA ASP A 110 2.06 20.43 -3.73
C ASP A 110 2.23 21.96 -3.63
N TYR A 111 3.23 22.39 -2.88
CA TYR A 111 3.50 23.84 -2.71
C TYR A 111 4.15 24.48 -3.96
N ASP A 112 4.85 23.68 -4.74
CA ASP A 112 5.68 24.17 -5.86
C ASP A 112 4.94 24.15 -7.21
N THR A 113 3.75 23.60 -7.26
CA THR A 113 2.95 23.47 -8.49
C THR A 113 1.56 24.01 -8.31
N ASP A 114 0.93 24.42 -9.40
CA ASP A 114 -0.47 24.87 -9.40
C ASP A 114 -1.48 23.69 -9.33
N VAL A 115 -1.00 22.49 -9.06
CA VAL A 115 -1.83 21.28 -8.97
C VAL A 115 -2.56 21.28 -7.64
N VAL A 116 -3.89 21.31 -7.69
CA VAL A 116 -4.77 21.35 -6.50
C VAL A 116 -5.06 19.95 -5.94
N GLU A 117 -4.51 18.90 -6.58
CA GLU A 117 -4.73 17.52 -6.16
C GLU A 117 -3.97 17.21 -4.88
N THR A 118 -4.68 16.59 -3.93
CA THR A 118 -4.07 16.12 -2.68
C THR A 118 -3.31 14.83 -2.92
N LEU A 119 -2.00 14.88 -2.79
CA LEU A 119 -1.11 13.73 -2.94
C LEU A 119 -0.71 13.15 -1.58
N SER A 120 -0.42 11.86 -1.56
CA SER A 120 0.05 11.14 -0.36
C SER A 120 1.47 10.64 -0.60
N TYR A 121 2.33 10.80 0.41
CA TYR A 121 3.73 10.41 0.33
C TYR A 121 4.08 9.39 1.40
N SER A 122 4.64 8.28 0.97
CA SER A 122 5.23 7.25 1.81
C SER A 122 6.75 7.23 1.64
N ASP A 123 7.44 6.44 2.45
CA ASP A 123 8.90 6.24 2.36
C ASP A 123 9.70 7.55 2.41
N ALA A 124 9.23 8.55 3.18
CA ALA A 124 10.03 9.70 3.48
C ALA A 124 11.16 9.31 4.43
N PHE A 125 12.35 9.85 4.20
CA PHE A 125 13.52 9.49 5.02
C PHE A 125 14.12 10.67 5.80
N LYS A 126 13.70 11.91 5.48
CA LYS A 126 14.21 13.10 6.16
C LYS A 126 13.17 14.22 6.14
N ILE A 127 12.95 14.85 7.29
CA ILE A 127 12.26 16.15 7.38
C ILE A 127 13.30 17.25 7.27
N ARG A 128 12.97 18.30 6.51
CA ARG A 128 13.79 19.51 6.39
C ARG A 128 13.26 20.60 7.31
N TYR A 129 11.97 20.88 7.23
CA TYR A 129 11.28 21.84 8.10
C TYR A 129 9.79 21.61 8.14
N VAL A 130 9.16 22.13 9.18
CA VAL A 130 7.71 22.24 9.34
C VAL A 130 7.40 23.67 9.77
N TYR A 131 6.69 24.40 8.93
CA TYR A 131 6.30 25.76 9.19
C TYR A 131 4.78 25.87 9.34
N GLU A 132 4.32 26.71 10.26
CA GLU A 132 2.91 26.98 10.52
C GLU A 132 2.53 28.36 9.99
N GLY A 133 1.49 28.42 9.18
CA GLY A 133 0.85 29.64 8.71
C GLY A 133 -0.42 29.97 9.49
N THR A 134 -1.38 30.60 8.83
CA THR A 134 -2.71 30.84 9.38
C THR A 134 -3.70 29.78 8.90
N SER A 135 -4.92 29.79 9.39
CA SER A 135 -5.98 28.89 8.91
C SER A 135 -6.35 29.10 7.44
N SER A 136 -6.07 30.27 6.89
CA SER A 136 -6.41 30.65 5.52
C SER A 136 -5.22 30.81 4.59
N GLN A 137 -3.99 30.81 5.12
CA GLN A 137 -2.78 31.04 4.32
C GLN A 137 -1.67 30.08 4.76
N ALA A 138 -1.09 29.38 3.78
CA ALA A 138 0.13 28.62 4.00
C ALA A 138 1.31 29.54 4.34
N PRO A 139 2.32 29.04 5.06
CA PRO A 139 3.60 29.74 5.22
C PRO A 139 4.23 30.07 3.87
N ASN A 140 4.93 31.20 3.79
CA ASN A 140 5.67 31.57 2.59
C ASN A 140 7.18 31.39 2.82
N VAL A 141 7.85 30.84 1.82
CA VAL A 141 9.32 30.57 1.84
C VAL A 141 9.95 31.08 0.56
N ASP A 142 11.23 31.43 0.64
CA ASP A 142 12.03 31.76 -0.53
C ASP A 142 12.42 30.48 -1.33
N SER A 143 13.11 30.65 -2.45
CA SER A 143 13.57 29.56 -3.30
C SER A 143 14.57 28.62 -2.59
N ALA A 144 15.26 29.10 -1.56
CA ALA A 144 16.16 28.32 -0.74
C ALA A 144 15.45 27.57 0.41
N GLY A 145 14.16 27.86 0.64
CA GLY A 145 13.36 27.28 1.73
C GLY A 145 13.40 28.06 3.04
N ASN A 146 13.97 29.27 3.04
CA ASN A 146 13.97 30.10 4.24
C ASN A 146 12.59 30.73 4.46
N LEU A 147 12.16 30.77 5.70
CA LEU A 147 10.85 31.29 6.08
C LEU A 147 10.75 32.81 5.84
N ILE A 148 9.79 33.23 5.03
CA ILE A 148 9.43 34.64 4.81
C ILE A 148 8.28 35.03 5.73
N SER A 149 7.24 34.19 5.82
CA SER A 149 6.11 34.41 6.71
C SER A 149 5.58 33.11 7.31
N GLY A 150 5.21 33.15 8.58
CA GLY A 150 4.76 32.01 9.37
C GLY A 150 5.62 31.80 10.60
N THR A 151 5.57 30.62 11.18
CA THR A 151 6.32 30.24 12.39
C THR A 151 7.00 28.90 12.17
N ASP A 152 8.28 28.78 12.52
CA ASP A 152 8.98 27.50 12.52
C ASP A 152 8.53 26.66 13.72
N VAL A 153 7.89 25.54 13.42
CA VAL A 153 7.38 24.59 14.42
C VAL A 153 8.05 23.22 14.31
N THR A 154 9.11 23.09 13.53
CA THR A 154 9.83 21.83 13.26
C THR A 154 10.19 21.09 14.54
N SER A 155 10.67 21.79 15.56
CA SER A 155 11.09 21.19 16.83
C SER A 155 9.94 20.57 17.63
N ARG A 156 8.70 20.96 17.39
CA ARG A 156 7.51 20.47 18.10
C ARG A 156 7.12 19.05 17.67
N TYR A 157 7.59 18.58 16.52
CA TYR A 157 7.19 17.31 15.94
C TYR A 157 8.29 16.28 15.97
N SER A 158 7.90 15.02 16.06
CA SER A 158 8.71 13.86 15.74
C SER A 158 8.29 13.29 14.39
N PHE A 159 9.20 12.59 13.74
CA PHE A 159 9.00 12.04 12.40
C PHE A 159 8.72 10.55 12.47
N ASP A 160 7.70 10.09 11.74
CA ASP A 160 7.42 8.70 11.45
C ASP A 160 7.47 8.53 9.92
N ASN A 161 8.44 7.77 9.45
CA ASN A 161 8.70 7.57 8.02
C ASN A 161 7.65 6.70 7.32
N GLY A 162 6.74 6.09 8.07
CA GLY A 162 5.73 5.20 7.51
C GLY A 162 6.22 3.79 7.18
N GLN A 163 7.50 3.48 7.39
CA GLN A 163 7.99 2.11 7.16
C GLN A 163 7.46 1.17 8.23
N ARG A 164 6.93 0.04 7.79
CA ARG A 164 6.44 -1.05 8.63
C ARG A 164 7.05 -2.35 8.13
N ASP A 165 6.96 -3.40 8.91
CA ASP A 165 7.59 -4.70 8.59
C ASP A 165 7.19 -5.26 7.22
N THR A 166 5.98 -4.97 6.78
CA THR A 166 5.42 -5.57 5.56
C THR A 166 4.92 -4.56 4.51
N LEU A 167 4.91 -3.25 4.84
CA LEU A 167 4.38 -2.23 3.94
C LEU A 167 4.99 -0.85 4.21
N TYR A 168 4.84 0.06 3.23
CA TYR A 168 5.06 1.49 3.38
C TYR A 168 3.72 2.18 3.61
N ASP A 169 3.49 2.62 4.84
CA ASP A 169 2.36 3.49 5.19
C ASP A 169 2.69 4.95 4.80
N VAL A 170 1.70 5.82 4.80
CA VAL A 170 1.92 7.26 4.59
C VAL A 170 2.82 7.79 5.71
N SER A 171 3.90 8.47 5.33
CA SER A 171 4.78 9.16 6.29
C SER A 171 4.02 10.26 7.02
N ARG A 172 4.43 10.59 8.25
CA ARG A 172 3.70 11.56 9.08
C ARG A 172 4.62 12.24 10.08
N ILE A 173 4.17 13.37 10.57
CA ILE A 173 4.72 14.00 11.77
C ILE A 173 3.77 13.77 12.94
N VAL A 174 4.34 13.61 14.13
CA VAL A 174 3.62 13.38 15.37
C VAL A 174 4.01 14.45 16.37
N LEU A 175 3.03 15.16 16.90
CA LEU A 175 3.26 16.21 17.89
C LEU A 175 3.85 15.61 19.18
N LYS A 176 4.97 16.18 19.62
CA LYS A 176 5.61 15.77 20.86
C LYS A 176 4.76 16.13 22.09
N PRO A 177 4.86 15.37 23.19
CA PRO A 177 4.22 15.75 24.44
C PRO A 177 4.62 17.15 24.91
N GLY A 178 3.65 17.88 25.47
CA GLY A 178 3.87 19.25 25.99
C GLY A 178 3.74 20.39 24.97
N PHE A 179 3.50 20.08 23.70
CA PHE A 179 3.20 21.09 22.69
C PHE A 179 1.73 21.07 22.29
N GLU A 180 1.22 22.25 21.91
CA GLU A 180 -0.11 22.38 21.32
C GLU A 180 -0.09 22.11 19.83
N PRO A 181 -1.14 21.47 19.29
CA PRO A 181 -1.28 21.26 17.86
C PRO A 181 -1.31 22.57 17.08
N ALA A 182 -0.82 22.54 15.86
CA ALA A 182 -0.92 23.68 14.94
C ALA A 182 -2.39 23.95 14.61
N SER A 183 -2.78 25.22 14.66
CA SER A 183 -4.13 25.66 14.32
C SER A 183 -4.26 26.13 12.86
N GLY A 184 -3.13 26.37 12.21
CA GLY A 184 -3.02 26.88 10.85
C GLY A 184 -2.68 25.80 9.82
N GLN A 185 -2.43 26.24 8.60
CA GLN A 185 -1.89 25.39 7.55
C GLN A 185 -0.42 25.10 7.84
N LEU A 186 0.00 23.87 7.61
CA LEU A 186 1.39 23.47 7.72
C LEU A 186 2.03 23.37 6.34
N LEU A 187 3.20 23.96 6.18
CA LEU A 187 4.11 23.70 5.08
C LEU A 187 5.17 22.71 5.57
N ILE A 188 5.17 21.51 5.00
CA ILE A 188 6.09 20.43 5.37
C ILE A 188 7.04 20.20 4.20
N ALA A 189 8.35 20.32 4.44
CA ALA A 189 9.38 19.97 3.49
C ALA A 189 10.14 18.72 3.94
N PHE A 190 10.30 17.79 3.01
CA PHE A 190 10.89 16.49 3.28
C PHE A 190 11.60 15.90 2.06
N ASP A 191 12.40 14.88 2.31
CA ASP A 191 13.02 14.04 1.29
C ASP A 191 12.35 12.66 1.36
N TYR A 192 12.03 12.06 0.21
CA TYR A 192 11.38 10.76 0.14
C TYR A 192 11.93 9.93 -1.03
N PHE A 193 11.64 8.65 -1.01
CA PHE A 193 11.91 7.77 -2.15
C PHE A 193 10.67 7.63 -3.02
N GLU A 194 10.82 7.98 -4.27
CA GLU A 194 9.84 7.66 -5.32
C GLU A 194 10.14 6.27 -5.84
N HIS A 195 9.10 5.43 -5.90
CA HIS A 195 9.22 4.06 -6.35
C HIS A 195 8.77 3.96 -7.81
N SER A 196 9.64 3.42 -8.67
CA SER A 196 9.25 3.08 -10.03
C SER A 196 8.24 1.92 -10.03
N GLN A 197 7.63 1.69 -11.18
CA GLN A 197 6.86 0.47 -11.39
C GLN A 197 7.81 -0.73 -11.51
N GLY A 198 7.44 -1.83 -10.87
CA GLY A 198 8.20 -3.08 -10.90
C GLY A 198 7.55 -4.13 -10.02
N ASP A 199 8.05 -5.36 -10.14
CA ASP A 199 7.46 -6.54 -9.50
C ASP A 199 8.00 -6.79 -8.09
N PHE A 200 9.19 -6.32 -7.79
CA PHE A 200 9.83 -6.51 -6.49
C PHE A 200 10.76 -5.34 -6.12
N VAL A 201 10.99 -5.15 -4.84
CA VAL A 201 11.91 -4.13 -4.31
C VAL A 201 13.29 -4.76 -4.15
N THR A 202 14.30 -4.15 -4.76
CA THR A 202 15.71 -4.50 -4.54
C THR A 202 16.34 -3.58 -3.52
N ILE A 203 17.31 -4.11 -2.79
CA ILE A 203 18.23 -3.35 -1.94
C ILE A 203 19.51 -3.23 -2.76
N ASP A 204 19.65 -2.15 -3.50
CA ASP A 204 20.89 -1.77 -4.18
C ASP A 204 21.45 -0.50 -3.55
#